data_b5049eb4d7a4c4bd5ae464e033f50c22
#
_entry.id   b5049eb4d7a4c4bd5ae464e033f50c22
#
_cell.length_a   1.000
_cell.length_b   1.000
_cell.length_c   1.000
_cell.angle_alpha   90.00
_cell.angle_beta   90.00
_cell.angle_gamma   90.00
#
_symmetry.space_group_name_H-M   'P 1'
#
loop_
_entity.id
_entity.type
_entity.pdbx_description
1 polymer ?
#
loop_
_entity_poly.entity_id
_entity_poly.type
_entity_poly.pdbx_seq_one_letter_code
_entity_poly.pdbx_strand_id
1 'polypeptide(L)'
;MRTAIREWAIHRLGASGEFDVLPLIGSKELVAWLPTLLGVKSVLFPEIAYPTYSVGAILASASGTPVSIDAATWPDADLAWINSPSNPTGRVHSDEEIEAAIHWARTSNSVIASDECYLEFGHGVQPVSILKLTRGNNKNILAVHSLSKRSSMAGYRAGFVIGDVDLIASLREVRKHAGMIVPLPVQKAMITALSDSIHVNEQRERYNSRRERLAPALQSVGFVIEESRAGLYIWCTRHERDWDSISWLAELGILATPGYFYGAKGDHHIRVALTATDANIDEAVARLAQVASGE
;
A
#
# COMPACT_ATOMS: atom_id res chain seq x y z
N MET A 1 20.94 8.79 7.36
CA MET A 1 19.78 8.14 6.72
C MET A 1 19.43 6.80 7.36
N ARG A 2 20.26 5.76 7.26
CA ARG A 2 19.94 4.45 7.84
C ARG A 2 19.60 4.53 9.34
N THR A 3 20.34 5.29 10.11
CA THR A 3 20.06 5.57 11.55
C THR A 3 18.67 6.15 11.74
N ALA A 4 18.31 7.22 10.97
CA ALA A 4 16.99 7.84 11.08
C ALA A 4 15.84 6.88 10.72
N ILE A 5 16.00 6.03 9.69
CA ILE A 5 15.02 5.00 9.36
C ILE A 5 14.90 3.98 10.50
N ARG A 6 16.04 3.55 11.07
CA ARG A 6 16.05 2.57 12.17
C ARG A 6 15.36 3.10 13.42
N GLU A 7 15.65 4.33 13.81
CA GLU A 7 15.00 5.01 14.94
C GLU A 7 13.49 5.16 14.69
N TRP A 8 13.12 5.60 13.50
CA TRP A 8 11.71 5.69 13.12
C TRP A 8 11.00 4.33 13.18
N ALA A 9 11.64 3.25 12.70
CA ALA A 9 11.09 1.91 12.76
C ALA A 9 10.86 1.43 14.20
N ILE A 10 11.80 1.66 15.09
CA ILE A 10 11.67 1.29 16.52
C ILE A 10 10.51 2.05 17.16
N HIS A 11 10.48 3.38 17.01
CA HIS A 11 9.52 4.22 17.71
C HIS A 11 8.13 4.21 17.07
N ARG A 12 8.06 4.13 15.73
CA ARG A 12 6.79 4.25 15.01
C ARG A 12 6.15 2.92 14.64
N LEU A 13 6.97 1.93 14.25
CA LEU A 13 6.48 0.63 13.82
C LEU A 13 6.49 -0.42 14.93
N GLY A 14 7.19 -0.16 16.04
CA GLY A 14 7.41 -1.15 17.09
C GLY A 14 8.38 -2.27 16.66
N ALA A 15 9.25 -1.98 15.70
CA ALA A 15 10.26 -2.93 15.26
C ALA A 15 11.22 -3.28 16.40
N SER A 16 11.51 -4.55 16.58
CA SER A 16 12.37 -5.08 17.65
C SER A 16 13.25 -6.22 17.14
N GLY A 17 14.15 -6.70 17.99
CA GLY A 17 15.11 -7.74 17.63
C GLY A 17 16.15 -7.26 16.62
N GLU A 18 16.73 -8.20 15.89
CA GLU A 18 17.72 -7.92 14.86
C GLU A 18 17.03 -7.60 13.53
N PHE A 19 17.32 -6.43 12.95
CA PHE A 19 16.85 -6.03 11.62
C PHE A 19 17.81 -5.03 11.00
N ASP A 20 17.76 -4.89 9.67
CA ASP A 20 18.48 -3.84 8.96
C ASP A 20 17.55 -3.01 8.08
N VAL A 21 18.06 -1.94 7.48
CA VAL A 21 17.31 -0.98 6.69
C VAL A 21 18.05 -0.66 5.39
N LEU A 22 17.28 -0.46 4.31
CA LEU A 22 17.83 -0.09 3.01
C LEU A 22 17.00 1.02 2.38
N PRO A 23 17.57 2.22 2.14
CA PRO A 23 16.93 3.28 1.36
C PRO A 23 16.69 2.87 -0.09
N LEU A 24 15.57 3.31 -0.67
CA LEU A 24 15.09 2.96 -2.01
C LEU A 24 14.81 4.20 -2.86
N ILE A 25 14.93 4.05 -4.17
CA ILE A 25 14.51 5.06 -5.17
C ILE A 25 12.98 4.96 -5.35
N GLY A 26 12.23 5.20 -4.25
CA GLY A 26 10.81 4.93 -4.10
C GLY A 26 10.51 3.45 -3.92
N SER A 27 9.40 3.14 -3.22
CA SER A 27 8.99 1.75 -2.95
C SER A 27 8.59 0.99 -4.23
N LYS A 28 7.96 1.66 -5.21
CA LYS A 28 7.52 1.02 -6.47
C LYS A 28 8.66 0.29 -7.19
N GLU A 29 9.85 0.86 -7.19
CA GLU A 29 11.02 0.26 -7.82
C GLU A 29 11.35 -1.09 -7.16
N LEU A 30 11.40 -1.13 -5.81
CA LEU A 30 11.65 -2.39 -5.11
C LEU A 30 10.52 -3.40 -5.35
N VAL A 31 9.26 -2.97 -5.32
CA VAL A 31 8.10 -3.85 -5.59
C VAL A 31 8.26 -4.53 -6.96
N ALA A 32 8.69 -3.79 -7.99
CA ALA A 32 8.90 -4.35 -9.31
C ALA A 32 10.12 -5.28 -9.39
N TRP A 33 11.21 -4.94 -8.70
CA TRP A 33 12.48 -5.66 -8.85
C TRP A 33 12.74 -6.71 -7.77
N LEU A 34 12.03 -6.71 -6.65
CA LEU A 34 12.28 -7.64 -5.55
C LEU A 34 12.27 -9.11 -5.96
N PRO A 35 11.29 -9.60 -6.76
CA PRO A 35 11.29 -10.98 -7.22
C PRO A 35 12.56 -11.34 -7.99
N THR A 36 13.01 -10.47 -8.90
CA THR A 36 14.24 -10.66 -9.68
C THR A 36 15.48 -10.63 -8.78
N LEU A 37 15.55 -9.67 -7.85
CA LEU A 37 16.70 -9.50 -6.96
C LEU A 37 16.87 -10.67 -5.99
N LEU A 38 15.77 -11.32 -5.61
CA LEU A 38 15.78 -12.52 -4.77
C LEU A 38 15.94 -13.82 -5.59
N GLY A 39 15.80 -13.77 -6.92
CA GLY A 39 15.89 -14.94 -7.80
C GLY A 39 14.73 -15.92 -7.65
N VAL A 40 13.56 -15.46 -7.18
CA VAL A 40 12.39 -16.30 -6.92
C VAL A 40 11.75 -16.81 -8.21
N LYS A 41 11.04 -17.95 -8.12
CA LYS A 41 10.33 -18.60 -9.21
C LYS A 41 8.81 -18.53 -9.06
N SER A 42 8.33 -18.21 -7.86
CA SER A 42 6.91 -18.13 -7.54
C SER A 42 6.62 -16.96 -6.62
N VAL A 43 5.57 -16.20 -6.95
CA VAL A 43 5.16 -14.99 -6.23
C VAL A 43 3.66 -15.03 -5.97
N LEU A 44 3.27 -14.92 -4.71
CA LEU A 44 1.88 -14.69 -4.33
C LEU A 44 1.62 -13.20 -4.13
N PHE A 45 0.41 -12.75 -4.48
CA PHE A 45 -0.05 -11.39 -4.24
C PHE A 45 -1.58 -11.35 -4.09
N PRO A 46 -2.17 -10.34 -3.45
CA PRO A 46 -3.62 -10.29 -3.24
C PRO A 46 -4.41 -10.31 -4.56
N GLU A 47 -5.59 -10.94 -4.56
CA GLU A 47 -6.48 -11.04 -5.73
C GLU A 47 -6.96 -9.68 -6.25
N ILE A 48 -7.12 -8.71 -5.35
CA ILE A 48 -7.33 -7.29 -5.67
C ILE A 48 -6.09 -6.54 -5.20
N ALA A 49 -5.23 -6.17 -6.12
CA ALA A 49 -3.88 -5.75 -5.79
C ALA A 49 -3.37 -4.58 -6.62
N TYR A 50 -2.40 -3.90 -6.07
CA TYR A 50 -1.58 -2.96 -6.82
C TYR A 50 -0.87 -3.68 -7.97
N PRO A 51 -1.09 -3.30 -9.26
CA PRO A 51 -0.65 -4.08 -10.42
C PRO A 51 0.85 -4.36 -10.48
N THR A 52 1.67 -3.59 -9.77
CA THR A 52 3.13 -3.75 -9.82
C THR A 52 3.60 -5.08 -9.21
N TYR A 53 2.81 -5.73 -8.35
CA TYR A 53 3.20 -7.05 -7.82
C TYR A 53 3.26 -8.11 -8.93
N SER A 54 2.22 -8.16 -9.78
CA SER A 54 2.21 -9.08 -10.93
C SER A 54 3.28 -8.72 -11.96
N VAL A 55 3.52 -7.42 -12.20
CA VAL A 55 4.62 -6.95 -13.05
C VAL A 55 5.97 -7.42 -12.52
N GLY A 56 6.18 -7.40 -11.21
CA GLY A 56 7.40 -7.92 -10.58
C GLY A 56 7.62 -9.41 -10.84
N ALA A 57 6.56 -10.22 -10.76
CA ALA A 57 6.63 -11.64 -11.12
C ALA A 57 7.01 -11.84 -12.59
N ILE A 58 6.40 -11.07 -13.51
CA ILE A 58 6.73 -11.11 -14.95
C ILE A 58 8.21 -10.74 -15.19
N LEU A 59 8.72 -9.67 -14.57
CA LEU A 59 10.11 -9.24 -14.71
C LEU A 59 11.12 -10.30 -14.21
N ALA A 60 10.71 -11.09 -13.21
CA ALA A 60 11.51 -12.19 -12.69
C ALA A 60 11.37 -13.48 -13.51
N SER A 61 10.51 -13.52 -14.53
CA SER A 61 10.09 -14.76 -15.18
C SER A 61 9.60 -15.82 -14.17
N ALA A 62 8.94 -15.35 -13.11
CA ALA A 62 8.34 -16.15 -12.06
C ALA A 62 6.84 -16.35 -12.30
N SER A 63 6.28 -17.45 -11.78
CA SER A 63 4.84 -17.62 -11.72
C SER A 63 4.24 -16.63 -10.73
N GLY A 64 3.20 -15.90 -11.15
CA GLY A 64 2.46 -14.97 -10.29
C GLY A 64 1.07 -15.52 -9.99
N THR A 65 0.74 -15.76 -8.73
CA THR A 65 -0.53 -16.34 -8.31
C THR A 65 -1.28 -15.36 -7.41
N PRO A 66 -2.46 -14.87 -7.83
CA PRO A 66 -3.34 -14.12 -6.95
C PRO A 66 -3.93 -15.03 -5.86
N VAL A 67 -3.92 -14.55 -4.61
CA VAL A 67 -4.40 -15.31 -3.46
C VAL A 67 -5.38 -14.49 -2.61
N SER A 68 -6.26 -15.19 -1.91
CA SER A 68 -7.14 -14.59 -0.92
C SER A 68 -6.34 -14.04 0.27
N ILE A 69 -7.01 -13.32 1.16
CA ILE A 69 -6.38 -12.81 2.38
C ILE A 69 -6.05 -13.91 3.40
N ASP A 70 -6.74 -15.04 3.31
CA ASP A 70 -6.54 -16.16 4.22
C ASP A 70 -5.27 -16.93 3.89
N ALA A 71 -4.19 -16.63 4.62
CA ALA A 71 -2.90 -17.25 4.43
C ALA A 71 -2.88 -18.76 4.71
N ALA A 72 -3.86 -19.32 5.42
CA ALA A 72 -3.98 -20.75 5.63
C ALA A 72 -4.31 -21.52 4.33
N THR A 73 -4.80 -20.81 3.31
CA THR A 73 -5.14 -21.38 2.00
C THR A 73 -4.05 -21.17 0.95
N TRP A 74 -2.95 -20.49 1.29
CA TRP A 74 -1.92 -20.16 0.32
C TRP A 74 -1.10 -21.39 -0.08
N PRO A 75 -0.84 -21.56 -1.37
CA PRO A 75 0.10 -22.58 -1.83
C PRO A 75 1.53 -22.24 -1.43
N ASP A 76 2.43 -23.19 -1.54
CA ASP A 76 3.87 -22.95 -1.42
C ASP A 76 4.34 -21.99 -2.52
N ALA A 77 5.18 -21.05 -2.15
CA ALA A 77 5.80 -20.09 -3.06
C ALA A 77 7.06 -19.50 -2.42
N ASP A 78 7.92 -18.86 -3.22
CA ASP A 78 9.17 -18.28 -2.72
C ASP A 78 8.97 -16.92 -2.06
N LEU A 79 8.00 -16.15 -2.54
CA LEU A 79 7.69 -14.79 -2.09
C LEU A 79 6.17 -14.57 -2.04
N ALA A 80 5.67 -13.98 -0.97
CA ALA A 80 4.32 -13.45 -0.93
C ALA A 80 4.30 -11.95 -0.59
N TRP A 81 3.47 -11.21 -1.31
CA TRP A 81 3.14 -9.83 -1.00
C TRP A 81 1.87 -9.74 -0.16
N ILE A 82 1.93 -9.00 0.94
CA ILE A 82 0.76 -8.45 1.61
C ILE A 82 0.77 -6.94 1.50
N ASN A 83 -0.42 -6.31 1.48
CA ASN A 83 -0.54 -4.86 1.40
C ASN A 83 -1.56 -4.37 2.43
N SER A 84 -1.06 -3.85 3.54
CA SER A 84 -1.88 -3.36 4.64
C SER A 84 -1.35 -2.02 5.17
N PRO A 85 -2.14 -0.95 5.04
CA PRO A 85 -3.44 -0.82 4.33
C PRO A 85 -3.35 -1.03 2.83
N SER A 86 -4.39 -1.65 2.27
CA SER A 86 -4.42 -2.06 0.86
C SER A 86 -4.70 -0.92 -0.11
N ASN A 87 -4.06 -0.94 -1.25
CA ASN A 87 -4.45 -0.23 -2.46
C ASN A 87 -4.92 -1.27 -3.49
N PRO A 88 -6.21 -1.25 -3.91
CA PRO A 88 -7.13 -0.12 -3.92
C PRO A 88 -8.13 -0.07 -2.75
N THR A 89 -8.33 -1.14 -2.00
CA THR A 89 -9.52 -1.36 -1.16
C THR A 89 -9.55 -0.52 0.12
N GLY A 90 -8.39 -0.04 0.59
CA GLY A 90 -8.29 0.59 1.90
C GLY A 90 -8.49 -0.37 3.08
N ARG A 91 -8.49 -1.68 2.83
CA ARG A 91 -8.56 -2.71 3.86
C ARG A 91 -7.34 -2.64 4.78
N VAL A 92 -7.59 -2.79 6.05
CA VAL A 92 -6.55 -2.97 7.08
C VAL A 92 -6.62 -4.41 7.58
N HIS A 93 -5.54 -5.15 7.45
CA HIS A 93 -5.45 -6.51 7.96
C HIS A 93 -5.51 -6.52 9.49
N SER A 94 -6.15 -7.53 10.06
CA SER A 94 -6.09 -7.77 11.49
C SER A 94 -4.72 -8.30 11.91
N ASP A 95 -4.43 -8.25 13.20
CA ASP A 95 -3.19 -8.80 13.74
C ASP A 95 -3.10 -10.30 13.45
N GLU A 96 -4.22 -11.03 13.56
CA GLU A 96 -4.32 -12.47 13.29
C GLU A 96 -4.05 -12.80 11.81
N GLU A 97 -4.54 -11.98 10.87
CA GLU A 97 -4.29 -12.16 9.44
C GLU A 97 -2.81 -11.95 9.09
N ILE A 98 -2.16 -10.96 9.71
CA ILE A 98 -0.72 -10.72 9.53
C ILE A 98 0.09 -11.84 10.20
N GLU A 99 -0.29 -12.29 11.41
CA GLU A 99 0.38 -13.41 12.10
C GLU A 99 0.25 -14.71 11.31
N ALA A 100 -0.90 -14.96 10.66
CA ALA A 100 -1.09 -16.12 9.77
C ALA A 100 -0.14 -16.06 8.56
N ALA A 101 0.05 -14.89 7.94
CA ALA A 101 1.00 -14.71 6.85
C ALA A 101 2.46 -14.92 7.32
N ILE A 102 2.82 -14.42 8.51
CA ILE A 102 4.13 -14.68 9.12
C ILE A 102 4.33 -16.18 9.38
N HIS A 103 3.31 -16.86 9.87
CA HIS A 103 3.35 -18.31 10.12
C HIS A 103 3.57 -19.08 8.81
N TRP A 104 2.82 -18.74 7.76
CA TRP A 104 3.00 -19.33 6.42
C TRP A 104 4.47 -19.16 5.94
N ALA A 105 5.03 -17.95 6.02
CA ALA A 105 6.41 -17.71 5.59
C ALA A 105 7.43 -18.57 6.36
N ARG A 106 7.22 -18.77 7.66
CA ARG A 106 8.10 -19.58 8.51
C ARG A 106 8.01 -21.06 8.22
N THR A 107 6.80 -21.57 7.95
CA THR A 107 6.57 -23.00 7.68
C THR A 107 7.03 -23.42 6.28
N SER A 108 6.85 -22.55 5.28
CA SER A 108 7.29 -22.78 3.91
C SER A 108 8.74 -22.30 3.64
N ASN A 109 9.39 -21.68 4.63
CA ASN A 109 10.70 -21.02 4.48
C ASN A 109 10.71 -19.97 3.34
N SER A 110 9.62 -19.25 3.19
CA SER A 110 9.37 -18.26 2.15
C SER A 110 9.58 -16.84 2.65
N VAL A 111 9.68 -15.88 1.74
CA VAL A 111 9.77 -14.46 2.08
C VAL A 111 8.36 -13.84 2.09
N ILE A 112 8.04 -13.05 3.13
CA ILE A 112 6.93 -12.10 3.10
C ILE A 112 7.47 -10.69 2.90
N ALA A 113 6.91 -9.98 1.93
CA ALA A 113 7.08 -8.55 1.76
C ALA A 113 5.75 -7.83 2.03
N SER A 114 5.72 -7.05 3.11
CA SER A 114 4.57 -6.23 3.51
C SER A 114 4.72 -4.83 2.93
N ASP A 115 3.83 -4.45 2.00
CA ASP A 115 3.76 -3.08 1.49
C ASP A 115 2.90 -2.24 2.44
N GLU A 116 3.56 -1.39 3.22
CA GLU A 116 2.98 -0.57 4.27
C GLU A 116 2.96 0.93 3.92
N CYS A 117 2.91 1.24 2.61
CA CYS A 117 2.96 2.63 2.12
C CYS A 117 1.84 3.53 2.65
N TYR A 118 0.75 2.98 3.15
CA TYR A 118 -0.42 3.70 3.68
C TYR A 118 -0.59 3.55 5.19
N LEU A 119 0.39 3.01 5.91
CA LEU A 119 0.29 2.65 7.33
C LEU A 119 -0.16 3.82 8.23
N GLU A 120 0.20 5.06 7.87
CA GLU A 120 -0.12 6.24 8.68
C GLU A 120 -1.46 6.91 8.32
N PHE A 121 -2.24 6.33 7.37
CA PHE A 121 -3.50 6.90 6.89
C PHE A 121 -4.73 6.08 7.28
N GLY A 122 -4.79 5.65 8.54
CA GLY A 122 -5.98 5.01 9.09
C GLY A 122 -7.12 6.01 9.31
N HIS A 123 -8.36 5.55 9.13
CA HIS A 123 -9.60 6.24 9.44
C HIS A 123 -10.41 5.41 10.43
N GLY A 124 -10.53 5.88 11.66
CA GLY A 124 -11.16 5.12 12.74
C GLY A 124 -10.46 3.81 13.12
N VAL A 125 -9.26 3.57 12.59
CA VAL A 125 -8.43 2.39 12.86
C VAL A 125 -6.96 2.78 12.84
N GLN A 126 -6.15 2.08 13.64
CA GLN A 126 -4.71 2.24 13.61
C GLN A 126 -4.06 1.00 12.98
N PRO A 127 -3.56 1.09 11.73
CA PRO A 127 -2.88 -0.02 11.10
C PRO A 127 -1.60 -0.40 11.86
N VAL A 128 -1.28 -1.70 11.86
CA VAL A 128 -0.10 -2.25 12.54
C VAL A 128 0.92 -2.72 11.51
N SER A 129 2.19 -2.46 11.76
CA SER A 129 3.28 -2.98 10.93
C SER A 129 3.52 -4.46 11.21
N ILE A 130 3.83 -5.22 10.16
CA ILE A 130 4.28 -6.62 10.29
C ILE A 130 5.46 -6.75 11.26
N LEU A 131 6.37 -5.76 11.31
CA LEU A 131 7.55 -5.77 12.17
C LEU A 131 7.22 -5.80 13.67
N LYS A 132 6.07 -5.26 14.09
CA LYS A 132 5.60 -5.37 15.46
C LYS A 132 5.21 -6.81 15.80
N LEU A 133 4.54 -7.48 14.86
CA LEU A 133 3.97 -8.82 15.02
C LEU A 133 5.00 -9.94 14.86
N THR A 134 6.17 -9.64 14.28
CA THR A 134 7.30 -10.59 14.28
C THR A 134 7.83 -10.89 15.68
N ARG A 135 7.57 -9.98 16.64
CA ARG A 135 8.07 -10.07 18.03
C ARG A 135 9.59 -10.24 18.11
N GLY A 136 10.30 -9.56 17.18
CA GLY A 136 11.76 -9.57 17.09
C GLY A 136 12.38 -10.68 16.24
N ASN A 137 11.60 -11.64 15.77
CA ASN A 137 12.08 -12.63 14.79
C ASN A 137 11.72 -12.15 13.37
N ASN A 138 12.62 -11.37 12.78
CA ASN A 138 12.41 -10.74 11.47
C ASN A 138 12.91 -11.60 10.30
N LYS A 139 13.28 -12.85 10.53
CA LYS A 139 13.78 -13.74 9.47
C LYS A 139 12.76 -13.91 8.35
N ASN A 140 13.19 -13.72 7.10
CA ASN A 140 12.38 -13.76 5.87
C ASN A 140 11.26 -12.71 5.81
N ILE A 141 11.30 -11.66 6.64
CA ILE A 141 10.28 -10.61 6.66
C ILE A 141 10.86 -9.29 6.16
N LEU A 142 10.15 -8.65 5.24
CA LEU A 142 10.45 -7.31 4.72
C LEU A 142 9.22 -6.41 4.86
N ALA A 143 9.39 -5.21 5.43
CA ALA A 143 8.38 -4.15 5.46
C ALA A 143 8.82 -3.02 4.52
N VAL A 144 7.97 -2.65 3.57
CA VAL A 144 8.26 -1.66 2.54
C VAL A 144 7.49 -0.38 2.81
N HIS A 145 8.19 0.74 2.88
CA HIS A 145 7.62 2.05 3.18
C HIS A 145 7.97 3.10 2.12
N SER A 146 7.11 4.11 1.99
CA SER A 146 7.28 5.18 1.02
C SER A 146 6.97 6.55 1.61
N LEU A 147 7.83 7.53 1.34
CA LEU A 147 7.55 8.92 1.63
C LEU A 147 6.66 9.58 0.55
N SER A 148 6.43 8.90 -0.57
CA SER A 148 5.56 9.41 -1.65
C SER A 148 4.16 9.78 -1.15
N LYS A 149 3.60 8.97 -0.24
CA LYS A 149 2.27 9.18 0.33
C LYS A 149 2.36 9.84 1.70
N ARG A 150 3.19 9.27 2.59
CA ARG A 150 3.41 9.76 3.95
C ARG A 150 3.72 11.27 3.99
N SER A 151 4.60 11.75 3.11
CA SER A 151 5.15 13.10 3.15
C SER A 151 4.97 13.86 1.82
N SER A 152 4.03 13.43 0.96
CA SER A 152 3.78 14.03 -0.36
C SER A 152 5.03 14.16 -1.25
N MET A 153 6.01 13.27 -1.07
CA MET A 153 7.31 13.29 -1.73
C MET A 153 7.40 12.34 -2.94
N ALA A 154 6.30 12.17 -3.70
CA ALA A 154 6.27 11.23 -4.82
C ALA A 154 7.33 11.52 -5.89
N GLY A 155 7.58 12.79 -6.20
CA GLY A 155 8.59 13.25 -7.16
C GLY A 155 10.03 13.07 -6.67
N TYR A 156 10.27 12.99 -5.36
CA TYR A 156 11.59 12.77 -4.79
C TYR A 156 12.11 11.36 -4.93
N ARG A 157 11.24 10.41 -5.27
CA ARG A 157 11.57 8.98 -5.36
C ARG A 157 12.20 8.47 -4.07
N ALA A 158 11.53 8.64 -2.95
CA ALA A 158 12.01 8.35 -1.61
C ALA A 158 11.19 7.23 -0.96
N GLY A 159 11.86 6.15 -0.57
CA GLY A 159 11.29 5.02 0.15
C GLY A 159 12.38 4.22 0.87
N PHE A 160 11.99 3.19 1.57
CA PHE A 160 12.92 2.30 2.25
C PHE A 160 12.26 0.95 2.53
N VAL A 161 13.09 -0.06 2.77
CA VAL A 161 12.69 -1.39 3.24
C VAL A 161 13.43 -1.71 4.54
N ILE A 162 12.75 -2.42 5.42
CA ILE A 162 13.23 -2.81 6.74
C ILE A 162 12.93 -4.29 6.93
N GLY A 163 13.78 -5.02 7.60
CA GLY A 163 13.50 -6.42 7.95
C GLY A 163 14.74 -7.28 8.11
N ASP A 164 14.65 -8.49 7.62
CA ASP A 164 15.69 -9.53 7.68
C ASP A 164 17.07 -9.00 7.30
N VAL A 165 18.06 -9.18 8.17
CA VAL A 165 19.41 -8.62 8.00
C VAL A 165 20.13 -9.20 6.82
N ASP A 166 19.96 -10.51 6.53
CA ASP A 166 20.62 -11.20 5.44
C ASP A 166 20.02 -10.82 4.09
N LEU A 167 18.69 -10.73 4.01
CA LEU A 167 17.98 -10.24 2.83
C LEU A 167 18.36 -8.78 2.54
N ILE A 168 18.36 -7.91 3.53
CA ILE A 168 18.75 -6.51 3.37
C ILE A 168 20.21 -6.37 2.94
N ALA A 169 21.12 -7.18 3.49
CA ALA A 169 22.53 -7.17 3.11
C ALA A 169 22.70 -7.60 1.64
N SER A 170 22.05 -8.69 1.23
CA SER A 170 22.06 -9.17 -0.15
C SER A 170 21.49 -8.15 -1.12
N LEU A 171 20.32 -7.59 -0.83
CA LEU A 171 19.70 -6.54 -1.65
C LEU A 171 20.59 -5.30 -1.77
N ARG A 172 21.26 -4.89 -0.70
CA ARG A 172 22.18 -3.75 -0.69
C ARG A 172 23.35 -3.97 -1.63
N GLU A 173 23.95 -5.16 -1.59
CA GLU A 173 25.13 -5.47 -2.40
C GLU A 173 24.77 -5.45 -3.90
N VAL A 174 23.72 -6.13 -4.31
CA VAL A 174 23.27 -6.11 -5.71
C VAL A 174 22.91 -4.70 -6.17
N ARG A 175 22.13 -3.97 -5.39
CA ARG A 175 21.65 -2.63 -5.73
C ARG A 175 22.76 -1.60 -5.83
N LYS A 176 23.79 -1.72 -4.99
CA LYS A 176 25.00 -0.88 -5.05
C LYS A 176 25.67 -0.98 -6.43
N HIS A 177 25.83 -2.19 -6.94
CA HIS A 177 26.44 -2.43 -8.24
C HIS A 177 25.51 -2.09 -9.42
N ALA A 178 24.19 -2.19 -9.23
CA ALA A 178 23.20 -1.79 -10.22
C ALA A 178 22.95 -0.26 -10.27
N GLY A 179 23.67 0.54 -9.46
CA GLY A 179 23.50 2.00 -9.43
C GLY A 179 22.19 2.47 -8.77
N MET A 180 21.50 1.59 -8.04
CA MET A 180 20.25 1.93 -7.36
C MET A 180 20.48 2.61 -6.01
N ILE A 181 21.14 3.78 -6.05
CA ILE A 181 21.56 4.54 -4.88
C ILE A 181 20.74 5.82 -4.78
N VAL A 182 20.13 6.05 -3.62
CA VAL A 182 19.36 7.28 -3.36
C VAL A 182 20.28 8.49 -3.35
N PRO A 183 20.02 9.55 -4.13
CA PRO A 183 20.85 10.75 -4.16
C PRO A 183 20.95 11.45 -2.79
N LEU A 184 22.11 12.01 -2.47
CA LEU A 184 22.36 12.64 -1.17
C LEU A 184 21.33 13.72 -0.77
N PRO A 185 20.90 14.64 -1.67
CA PRO A 185 19.85 15.61 -1.32
C PRO A 185 18.54 14.95 -0.90
N VAL A 186 18.13 13.86 -1.60
CA VAL A 186 16.93 13.08 -1.26
C VAL A 186 17.09 12.41 0.10
N GLN A 187 18.28 11.85 0.40
CA GLN A 187 18.55 11.26 1.72
C GLN A 187 18.39 12.27 2.85
N LYS A 188 18.86 13.53 2.65
CA LYS A 188 18.67 14.61 3.64
C LYS A 188 17.20 14.97 3.83
N ALA A 189 16.45 15.12 2.72
CA ALA A 189 15.02 15.37 2.78
C ALA A 189 14.25 14.25 3.49
N MET A 190 14.64 12.98 3.27
CA MET A 190 14.05 11.83 3.97
C MET A 190 14.30 11.89 5.49
N ILE A 191 15.51 12.26 5.93
CA ILE A 191 15.83 12.40 7.36
C ILE A 191 14.90 13.44 8.01
N THR A 192 14.77 14.60 7.39
CA THR A 192 13.87 15.66 7.88
C THR A 192 12.42 15.19 7.92
N ALA A 193 11.92 14.56 6.85
CA ALA A 193 10.56 14.08 6.79
C ALA A 193 10.25 12.98 7.83
N LEU A 194 11.22 12.12 8.17
CA LEU A 194 11.04 11.08 9.19
C LEU A 194 11.09 11.63 10.61
N SER A 195 11.74 12.77 10.85
CA SER A 195 11.80 13.42 12.17
C SER A 195 10.55 14.23 12.49
N ASP A 196 9.68 14.49 11.52
CA ASP A 196 8.45 15.27 11.67
C ASP A 196 7.21 14.40 11.41
N SER A 197 6.28 14.39 12.35
CA SER A 197 4.96 13.74 12.24
C SER A 197 3.81 14.74 12.11
N ILE A 198 4.04 16.03 12.28
CA ILE A 198 2.98 17.06 12.24
C ILE A 198 2.35 17.11 10.86
N HIS A 199 3.16 17.23 9.81
CA HIS A 199 2.66 17.27 8.42
C HIS A 199 1.89 16.00 8.02
N VAL A 200 2.26 14.83 8.58
CA VAL A 200 1.56 13.57 8.31
C VAL A 200 0.19 13.56 8.95
N ASN A 201 0.10 14.02 10.21
CA ASN A 201 -1.17 14.10 10.94
C ASN A 201 -2.11 15.10 10.27
N GLU A 202 -1.63 16.30 9.92
CA GLU A 202 -2.42 17.30 9.20
C GLU A 202 -2.96 16.75 7.86
N GLN A 203 -2.12 16.04 7.11
CA GLN A 203 -2.54 15.48 5.83
C GLN A 203 -3.52 14.32 6.01
N ARG A 204 -3.37 13.50 7.05
CA ARG A 204 -4.32 12.45 7.40
C ARG A 204 -5.69 13.05 7.72
N GLU A 205 -5.74 14.10 8.54
CA GLU A 205 -6.99 14.79 8.89
C GLU A 205 -7.68 15.37 7.65
N ARG A 206 -6.94 15.94 6.69
CA ARG A 206 -7.50 16.39 5.40
C ARG A 206 -8.15 15.25 4.63
N TYR A 207 -7.49 14.08 4.54
CA TYR A 207 -8.07 12.92 3.86
C TYR A 207 -9.29 12.37 4.60
N ASN A 208 -9.27 12.35 5.93
CA ASN A 208 -10.42 11.95 6.73
C ASN A 208 -11.61 12.88 6.51
N SER A 209 -11.40 14.19 6.58
CA SER A 209 -12.45 15.19 6.30
C SER A 209 -13.04 15.06 4.89
N ARG A 210 -12.21 14.80 3.88
CA ARG A 210 -12.68 14.56 2.49
C ARG A 210 -13.49 13.28 2.40
N ARG A 211 -13.07 12.22 3.08
CA ARG A 211 -13.79 10.94 3.14
C ARG A 211 -15.16 11.12 3.78
N GLU A 212 -15.24 11.84 4.90
CA GLU A 212 -16.47 12.10 5.65
C GLU A 212 -17.51 12.88 4.84
N ARG A 213 -17.08 13.69 3.86
CA ARG A 213 -17.98 14.41 2.93
C ARG A 213 -18.31 13.57 1.71
N LEU A 214 -17.34 12.95 1.07
CA LEU A 214 -17.51 12.27 -0.22
C LEU A 214 -18.21 10.91 -0.08
N ALA A 215 -17.93 10.16 1.00
CA ALA A 215 -18.48 8.84 1.19
C ALA A 215 -20.01 8.82 1.30
N PRO A 216 -20.65 9.69 2.13
CA PRO A 216 -22.12 9.78 2.18
C PRO A 216 -22.72 10.26 0.86
N ALA A 217 -22.05 11.15 0.13
CA ALA A 217 -22.53 11.61 -1.18
C ALA A 217 -22.52 10.49 -2.24
N LEU A 218 -21.51 9.63 -2.25
CA LEU A 218 -21.51 8.44 -3.10
C LEU A 218 -22.61 7.45 -2.69
N GLN A 219 -22.83 7.27 -1.39
CA GLN A 219 -23.89 6.38 -0.88
C GLN A 219 -25.29 6.88 -1.26
N SER A 220 -25.54 8.20 -1.25
CA SER A 220 -26.83 8.78 -1.61
C SER A 220 -27.25 8.51 -3.06
N VAL A 221 -26.30 8.19 -3.94
CA VAL A 221 -26.55 7.84 -5.35
C VAL A 221 -26.35 6.34 -5.65
N GLY A 222 -26.42 5.50 -4.60
CA GLY A 222 -26.49 4.04 -4.71
C GLY A 222 -25.15 3.31 -4.65
N PHE A 223 -24.02 3.99 -4.36
CA PHE A 223 -22.77 3.28 -4.12
C PHE A 223 -22.75 2.63 -2.73
N VAL A 224 -22.33 1.40 -2.66
CA VAL A 224 -21.97 0.70 -1.43
C VAL A 224 -20.46 0.84 -1.24
N ILE A 225 -20.04 1.34 -0.08
CA ILE A 225 -18.63 1.46 0.26
C ILE A 225 -18.21 0.19 0.98
N GLU A 226 -17.20 -0.45 0.43
CA GLU A 226 -16.61 -1.65 1.03
C GLU A 226 -15.23 -1.32 1.56
N GLU A 227 -14.83 -1.96 2.66
CA GLU A 227 -13.53 -1.75 3.31
C GLU A 227 -13.24 -0.25 3.59
N SER A 228 -12.36 0.36 2.84
CA SER A 228 -12.06 1.82 2.85
C SER A 228 -11.68 2.40 4.22
N ARG A 229 -11.13 1.58 5.13
CA ARG A 229 -10.77 1.96 6.50
C ARG A 229 -9.45 2.72 6.60
N ALA A 230 -8.69 2.78 5.50
CA ALA A 230 -7.41 3.50 5.46
C ALA A 230 -7.04 3.91 4.03
N GLY A 231 -5.92 4.62 3.90
CA GLY A 231 -5.38 5.04 2.61
C GLY A 231 -6.05 6.30 2.04
N LEU A 232 -5.80 6.52 0.76
CA LEU A 232 -6.14 7.76 0.05
C LEU A 232 -7.33 7.58 -0.90
N TYR A 233 -8.12 6.53 -0.72
CA TYR A 233 -9.15 6.12 -1.66
C TYR A 233 -10.42 5.69 -0.95
N ILE A 234 -11.52 5.76 -1.67
CA ILE A 234 -12.78 5.09 -1.38
C ILE A 234 -12.93 3.98 -2.41
N TRP A 235 -13.15 2.75 -1.95
CA TRP A 235 -13.46 1.58 -2.75
C TRP A 235 -14.95 1.31 -2.65
N CYS A 236 -15.65 1.35 -3.78
CA CYS A 236 -17.10 1.26 -3.76
C CYS A 236 -17.66 0.61 -5.02
N THR A 237 -18.91 0.16 -4.93
CA THR A 237 -19.62 -0.54 -6.01
C THR A 237 -21.08 -0.09 -6.07
N ARG A 238 -21.67 -0.13 -7.26
CA ARG A 238 -23.12 -0.09 -7.49
C ARG A 238 -23.66 -1.46 -7.94
N HIS A 239 -22.88 -2.53 -7.78
CA HIS A 239 -23.18 -3.89 -8.23
C HIS A 239 -23.38 -4.00 -9.75
N GLU A 240 -22.81 -3.08 -10.52
CA GLU A 240 -22.75 -3.07 -11.98
C GLU A 240 -21.29 -3.19 -12.44
N ARG A 241 -21.03 -3.27 -13.74
CA ARG A 241 -19.65 -3.28 -14.25
C ARG A 241 -18.97 -1.96 -13.92
N ASP A 242 -17.71 -2.04 -13.57
CA ASP A 242 -16.91 -0.86 -13.18
C ASP A 242 -16.93 0.26 -14.23
N TRP A 243 -16.90 -0.09 -15.52
CA TRP A 243 -16.96 0.88 -16.62
C TRP A 243 -18.33 1.57 -16.73
N ASP A 244 -19.43 0.94 -16.32
CA ASP A 244 -20.75 1.58 -16.28
C ASP A 244 -20.77 2.67 -15.21
N SER A 245 -20.27 2.35 -14.00
CA SER A 245 -20.09 3.33 -12.93
C SER A 245 -19.12 4.45 -13.31
N ILE A 246 -18.01 4.14 -14.01
CA ILE A 246 -17.05 5.15 -14.49
C ILE A 246 -17.70 6.08 -15.50
N SER A 247 -18.44 5.54 -16.47
CA SER A 247 -19.13 6.34 -17.50
C SER A 247 -20.15 7.28 -16.86
N TRP A 248 -20.94 6.76 -15.94
CA TRP A 248 -21.94 7.54 -15.22
C TRP A 248 -21.32 8.68 -14.40
N LEU A 249 -20.23 8.42 -13.64
CA LEU A 249 -19.51 9.45 -12.91
C LEU A 249 -18.86 10.48 -13.84
N ALA A 250 -18.39 10.07 -15.02
CA ALA A 250 -17.77 10.95 -16.00
C ALA A 250 -18.78 11.96 -16.57
N GLU A 251 -20.05 11.58 -16.77
CA GLU A 251 -21.14 12.51 -17.15
C GLU A 251 -21.34 13.60 -16.10
N LEU A 252 -21.05 13.31 -14.84
CA LEU A 252 -21.07 14.28 -13.73
C LEU A 252 -19.73 15.03 -13.60
N GLY A 253 -18.74 14.81 -14.50
CA GLY A 253 -17.40 15.38 -14.43
C GLY A 253 -16.56 14.88 -13.27
N ILE A 254 -16.86 13.67 -12.76
CA ILE A 254 -16.13 13.01 -11.68
C ILE A 254 -15.30 11.87 -12.26
N LEU A 255 -13.98 11.94 -12.12
CA LEU A 255 -13.06 10.88 -12.58
C LEU A 255 -12.76 9.90 -11.45
N ALA A 256 -12.96 8.61 -11.72
CA ALA A 256 -12.58 7.52 -10.85
C ALA A 256 -11.74 6.49 -11.62
N THR A 257 -11.24 5.48 -10.93
CA THR A 257 -10.42 4.42 -11.53
C THR A 257 -11.22 3.12 -11.55
N PRO A 258 -11.34 2.42 -12.71
CA PRO A 258 -12.04 1.14 -12.75
C PRO A 258 -11.32 0.09 -11.92
N GLY A 259 -12.08 -0.74 -11.23
CA GLY A 259 -11.55 -1.73 -10.30
C GLY A 259 -10.88 -2.89 -11.00
N TYR A 260 -11.26 -3.20 -12.23
CA TYR A 260 -10.60 -4.21 -13.08
C TYR A 260 -9.08 -3.99 -13.19
N PHE A 261 -8.59 -2.76 -13.12
CA PHE A 261 -7.15 -2.47 -13.14
C PHE A 261 -6.38 -3.08 -11.95
N TYR A 262 -7.08 -3.52 -10.92
CA TYR A 262 -6.52 -4.13 -9.70
C TYR A 262 -6.72 -5.65 -9.62
N GLY A 263 -7.29 -6.25 -10.67
CA GLY A 263 -7.57 -7.68 -10.77
C GLY A 263 -9.02 -7.98 -11.14
N ALA A 264 -9.27 -9.18 -11.66
CA ALA A 264 -10.58 -9.56 -12.17
C ALA A 264 -11.70 -9.47 -11.11
N LYS A 265 -11.39 -9.71 -9.82
CA LYS A 265 -12.36 -9.56 -8.72
C LYS A 265 -12.76 -8.11 -8.42
N GLY A 266 -12.06 -7.15 -9.03
CA GLY A 266 -12.39 -5.73 -8.91
C GLY A 266 -13.38 -5.22 -9.97
N ASP A 267 -13.82 -6.02 -10.92
CA ASP A 267 -14.56 -5.62 -12.13
C ASP A 267 -15.98 -5.08 -11.91
N HIS A 268 -16.47 -5.10 -10.66
CA HIS A 268 -17.71 -4.46 -10.22
C HIS A 268 -17.49 -3.30 -9.24
N HIS A 269 -16.24 -2.87 -9.08
CA HIS A 269 -15.87 -1.81 -8.16
C HIS A 269 -15.18 -0.65 -8.88
N ILE A 270 -15.18 0.49 -8.23
CA ILE A 270 -14.38 1.65 -8.63
C ILE A 270 -13.56 2.16 -7.44
N ARG A 271 -12.45 2.82 -7.75
CA ARG A 271 -11.64 3.51 -6.76
C ARG A 271 -11.74 5.02 -6.95
N VAL A 272 -12.28 5.72 -5.96
CA VAL A 272 -12.39 7.19 -5.93
C VAL A 272 -11.27 7.75 -5.07
N ALA A 273 -10.49 8.70 -5.61
CA ALA A 273 -9.33 9.26 -4.92
C ALA A 273 -9.71 10.46 -4.02
N LEU A 274 -9.13 10.53 -2.83
CA LEU A 274 -9.24 11.65 -1.89
C LEU A 274 -8.15 12.71 -2.10
N THR A 275 -7.34 12.59 -3.14
CA THR A 275 -6.15 13.43 -3.38
C THR A 275 -6.46 14.70 -4.17
N ALA A 276 -7.69 14.90 -4.62
CA ALA A 276 -8.15 16.14 -5.22
C ALA A 276 -8.15 17.30 -4.19
N THR A 277 -8.28 18.55 -4.65
CA THR A 277 -8.41 19.70 -3.75
C THR A 277 -9.73 19.66 -2.98
N ASP A 278 -9.81 20.38 -1.85
CA ASP A 278 -11.06 20.47 -1.08
C ASP A 278 -12.21 21.03 -1.93
N ALA A 279 -11.92 22.06 -2.74
CA ALA A 279 -12.90 22.63 -3.68
C ALA A 279 -13.45 21.60 -4.68
N ASN A 280 -12.58 20.76 -5.24
CA ASN A 280 -13.01 19.71 -6.18
C ASN A 280 -13.83 18.60 -5.47
N ILE A 281 -13.50 18.28 -4.22
CA ILE A 281 -14.29 17.35 -3.41
C ILE A 281 -15.68 17.95 -3.13
N ASP A 282 -15.74 19.22 -2.73
CA ASP A 282 -17.02 19.90 -2.44
C ASP A 282 -17.89 20.03 -3.71
N GLU A 283 -17.28 20.27 -4.87
CA GLU A 283 -17.98 20.28 -6.15
C GLU A 283 -18.54 18.90 -6.52
N ALA A 284 -17.74 17.82 -6.33
CA ALA A 284 -18.20 16.46 -6.56
C ALA A 284 -19.38 16.10 -5.63
N VAL A 285 -19.30 16.48 -4.35
CA VAL A 285 -20.40 16.28 -3.38
C VAL A 285 -21.66 17.01 -3.83
N ALA A 286 -21.55 18.27 -4.27
CA ALA A 286 -22.70 19.05 -4.75
C ALA A 286 -23.36 18.42 -5.98
N ARG A 287 -22.57 17.95 -6.96
CA ARG A 287 -23.08 17.28 -8.17
C ARG A 287 -23.79 15.96 -7.85
N LEU A 288 -23.25 15.17 -6.93
CA LEU A 288 -23.88 13.95 -6.47
C LEU A 288 -25.19 14.23 -5.72
N ALA A 289 -25.26 15.31 -4.91
CA ALA A 289 -26.45 15.71 -4.19
C ALA A 289 -27.58 16.14 -5.13
N GLN A 290 -27.28 16.85 -6.23
CA GLN A 290 -28.26 17.22 -7.26
C GLN A 290 -28.90 15.98 -7.88
N VAL A 291 -28.09 14.97 -8.24
CA VAL A 291 -28.65 13.71 -8.77
C VAL A 291 -29.51 12.99 -7.75
N ALA A 292 -29.12 12.98 -6.47
CA ALA A 292 -29.88 12.34 -5.40
C ALA A 292 -31.24 13.02 -5.16
N SER A 293 -31.34 14.35 -5.38
CA SER A 293 -32.61 15.12 -5.26
C SER A 293 -33.48 15.03 -6.51
N GLY A 294 -32.99 14.50 -7.60
CA GLY A 294 -33.71 14.43 -8.88
C GLY A 294 -33.76 15.77 -9.65
N GLU A 295 -32.82 16.66 -9.35
CA GLU A 295 -32.65 17.96 -10.03
C GLU A 295 -31.74 17.88 -11.26
#